data_40fb57d9dc4b91d2e9daf8aed0a13aa4
#
_entry.id   40fb57d9dc4b91d2e9daf8aed0a13aa4
#
_cell.length_a   1.000
_cell.length_b   1.000
_cell.length_c   1.000
_cell.angle_alpha   90.00
_cell.angle_beta   90.00
_cell.angle_gamma   90.00
#
_symmetry.space_group_name_H-M   'P 1'
#
loop_
_entity.id
_entity.type
_entity.pdbx_description
1 polymer ?
#
loop_
_entity_poly.entity_id
_entity_poly.type
_entity_poly.pdbx_seq_one_letter_code
_entity_poly.pdbx_strand_id
1 'polypeptide(L)'
;MYRNLVWLPLATLIGLLSAFSAAGASDEATAAVGPAEVISGVTAEVMSVVAEANVYFESDPERYYREIDDALANLVDWRGFATAVMGQYYSRGKSLDQVGRQALKAQRDRFAVVLREGLIQSYAKGLLAFGGAQMEVMGAEASPESTRIASVTQAVYGEADRVYTIRYQMGQYRDGSWKLRNLIIETINLGEIYRNQFNALAQSAKGDLDLVIDQWNATIAQQAEDLVRD
;
A
#
# COMPACT_ATOMS: atom_id res chain seq x y z
N MET A 1 -54.00 62.00 25.23
CA MET A 1 -53.55 63.41 25.56
C MET A 1 -52.29 63.65 24.76
N TYR A 2 -52.40 64.55 23.83
CA TYR A 2 -51.41 65.42 23.22
C TYR A 2 -50.13 64.82 22.66
N ARG A 3 -49.89 64.76 21.41
CA ARG A 3 -49.90 65.80 20.34
C ARG A 3 -48.47 66.09 19.84
N ASN A 4 -48.28 65.89 18.56
CA ASN A 4 -47.60 66.78 17.59
C ASN A 4 -46.06 66.70 17.55
N LEU A 5 -45.46 66.76 16.51
CA LEU A 5 -45.62 67.11 15.08
C LEU A 5 -44.25 67.52 14.57
N VAL A 6 -43.90 66.98 13.37
CA VAL A 6 -43.24 67.76 12.30
C VAL A 6 -41.78 68.20 12.49
N TRP A 7 -40.85 67.83 11.68
CA TRP A 7 -40.40 68.43 10.44
C TRP A 7 -39.15 67.81 9.92
N LEU A 8 -39.20 67.40 8.66
CA LEU A 8 -38.05 67.33 7.74
C LEU A 8 -37.56 68.73 7.42
N PRO A 9 -36.37 68.99 6.87
CA PRO A 9 -35.88 68.36 5.64
C PRO A 9 -34.33 68.28 5.44
N LEU A 10 -33.97 67.51 4.48
CA LEU A 10 -33.12 67.82 3.30
C LEU A 10 -31.58 67.69 3.41
N ALA A 11 -31.11 66.74 2.61
CA ALA A 11 -29.96 66.82 1.67
C ALA A 11 -28.55 66.81 2.23
N THR A 12 -27.81 65.87 1.89
CA THR A 12 -26.75 65.77 0.83
C THR A 12 -25.99 64.47 1.04
N LEU A 13 -26.03 63.63 0.13
CA LEU A 13 -25.16 63.38 -1.01
C LEU A 13 -23.73 62.95 -0.66
N ILE A 14 -23.33 61.82 -1.23
CA ILE A 14 -21.98 61.35 -1.54
C ILE A 14 -21.31 60.43 -0.52
N GLY A 15 -21.09 59.22 -1.00
CA GLY A 15 -20.14 58.26 -0.42
C GLY A 15 -20.42 56.80 -0.78
N LEU A 16 -20.50 56.49 -2.10
CA LEU A 16 -20.31 55.10 -2.55
C LEU A 16 -18.90 54.66 -2.17
N LEU A 17 -18.78 53.84 -1.15
CA LEU A 17 -17.65 52.91 -1.06
C LEU A 17 -18.25 51.51 -1.00
N SER A 18 -18.35 50.90 -2.18
CA SER A 18 -18.55 49.45 -2.34
C SER A 18 -17.38 48.75 -1.70
N ALA A 19 -17.52 48.30 -0.47
CA ALA A 19 -16.65 47.26 0.10
C ALA A 19 -16.95 46.00 -0.66
N PHE A 20 -16.19 45.74 -1.71
CA PHE A 20 -16.08 44.45 -2.35
C PHE A 20 -15.40 43.52 -1.32
N SER A 21 -16.19 42.84 -0.52
CA SER A 21 -15.71 41.67 0.21
C SER A 21 -15.32 40.67 -0.83
N ALA A 22 -14.03 40.62 -1.14
CA ALA A 22 -13.43 39.46 -1.79
C ALA A 22 -13.67 38.28 -0.84
N ALA A 23 -14.73 37.51 -1.12
CA ALA A 23 -14.83 36.16 -0.63
C ALA A 23 -13.58 35.44 -1.16
N GLY A 24 -12.62 35.25 -0.27
CA GLY A 24 -11.49 34.38 -0.52
C GLY A 24 -12.08 33.03 -0.88
N ALA A 25 -12.01 32.66 -2.14
CA ALA A 25 -12.09 31.28 -2.54
C ALA A 25 -10.95 30.60 -1.78
N SER A 26 -11.29 29.90 -0.71
CA SER A 26 -10.43 28.91 -0.12
C SER A 26 -10.21 27.89 -1.24
N ASP A 27 -9.07 27.95 -1.90
CA ASP A 27 -8.54 26.83 -2.65
C ASP A 27 -8.47 25.69 -1.63
N GLU A 28 -9.51 24.87 -1.59
CA GLU A 28 -9.40 23.51 -1.07
C GLU A 28 -8.45 22.78 -2.03
N ALA A 29 -7.17 23.06 -1.89
CA ALA A 29 -6.15 22.18 -2.41
C ALA A 29 -6.50 20.82 -1.81
N THR A 30 -6.99 19.90 -2.66
CA THR A 30 -7.26 18.53 -2.30
C THR A 30 -5.97 18.02 -1.66
N ALA A 31 -5.96 17.95 -0.34
CA ALA A 31 -4.77 17.56 0.42
C ALA A 31 -4.36 16.19 -0.14
N ALA A 32 -3.12 16.09 -0.60
CA ALA A 32 -2.62 14.84 -1.16
C ALA A 32 -2.77 13.76 -0.08
N VAL A 33 -3.43 12.64 -0.44
CA VAL A 33 -3.68 11.52 0.46
C VAL A 33 -2.35 11.04 1.04
N GLY A 34 -2.22 11.06 2.36
CA GLY A 34 -1.02 10.66 3.07
C GLY A 34 -0.85 9.13 3.15
N PRO A 35 0.34 8.65 3.54
CA PRO A 35 0.59 7.21 3.58
C PRO A 35 -0.26 6.47 4.63
N ALA A 36 -0.65 7.12 5.73
CA ALA A 36 -1.53 6.54 6.76
C ALA A 36 -2.95 6.35 6.22
N GLU A 37 -3.48 7.35 5.52
CA GLU A 37 -4.80 7.30 4.90
C GLU A 37 -4.86 6.23 3.80
N VAL A 38 -3.78 6.06 3.02
CA VAL A 38 -3.68 4.98 2.03
C VAL A 38 -3.78 3.61 2.71
N ILE A 39 -3.03 3.38 3.80
CA ILE A 39 -3.09 2.11 4.53
C ILE A 39 -4.47 1.92 5.17
N SER A 40 -5.05 2.94 5.78
CA SER A 40 -6.40 2.86 6.36
C SER A 40 -7.46 2.49 5.31
N GLY A 41 -7.41 3.11 4.14
CA GLY A 41 -8.35 2.84 3.05
C GLY A 41 -8.24 1.41 2.53
N VAL A 42 -7.01 0.95 2.24
CA VAL A 42 -6.78 -0.42 1.77
C VAL A 42 -7.13 -1.45 2.85
N THR A 43 -6.84 -1.17 4.13
CA THR A 43 -7.24 -2.05 5.24
C THR A 43 -8.75 -2.21 5.27
N ALA A 44 -9.51 -1.12 5.16
CA ALA A 44 -10.98 -1.19 5.15
C ALA A 44 -11.51 -1.99 3.96
N GLU A 45 -10.93 -1.82 2.77
CA GLU A 45 -11.30 -2.57 1.57
C GLU A 45 -11.01 -4.06 1.72
N VAL A 46 -9.80 -4.44 2.16
CA VAL A 46 -9.41 -5.83 2.42
C VAL A 46 -10.33 -6.47 3.46
N MET A 47 -10.64 -5.78 4.56
CA MET A 47 -11.51 -6.32 5.61
C MET A 47 -12.95 -6.47 5.15
N SER A 48 -13.44 -5.62 4.24
CA SER A 48 -14.74 -5.80 3.59
C SER A 48 -14.78 -7.08 2.76
N VAL A 49 -13.76 -7.30 1.93
CA VAL A 49 -13.60 -8.52 1.12
C VAL A 49 -13.56 -9.76 2.03
N VAL A 50 -12.79 -9.73 3.12
CA VAL A 50 -12.68 -10.82 4.10
C VAL A 50 -14.04 -11.13 4.74
N ALA A 51 -14.79 -10.09 5.14
CA ALA A 51 -16.11 -10.28 5.75
C ALA A 51 -17.11 -10.94 4.80
N GLU A 52 -17.11 -10.54 3.52
CA GLU A 52 -17.98 -11.11 2.49
C GLU A 52 -17.56 -12.53 2.11
N ALA A 53 -16.26 -12.81 2.11
CA ALA A 53 -15.70 -14.11 1.73
C ALA A 53 -16.19 -15.26 2.62
N ASN A 54 -16.52 -15.00 3.88
CA ASN A 54 -17.06 -16.03 4.80
C ASN A 54 -18.30 -16.75 4.26
N VAL A 55 -19.04 -16.12 3.33
CA VAL A 55 -20.25 -16.72 2.74
C VAL A 55 -19.94 -17.59 1.52
N TYR A 56 -18.90 -17.25 0.76
CA TYR A 56 -18.66 -17.88 -0.55
C TYR A 56 -17.30 -18.57 -0.71
N PHE A 57 -16.35 -18.38 0.20
CA PHE A 57 -14.97 -18.85 0.04
C PHE A 57 -14.86 -20.37 -0.21
N GLU A 58 -15.67 -21.18 0.47
CA GLU A 58 -15.63 -22.65 0.27
C GLU A 58 -16.10 -23.07 -1.13
N SER A 59 -17.01 -22.29 -1.75
CA SER A 59 -17.54 -22.60 -3.08
C SER A 59 -16.78 -21.93 -4.23
N ASP A 60 -16.18 -20.77 -3.99
CA ASP A 60 -15.45 -19.97 -4.99
C ASP A 60 -14.23 -19.25 -4.38
N PRO A 61 -13.18 -19.99 -4.00
CA PRO A 61 -11.96 -19.39 -3.45
C PRO A 61 -11.23 -18.50 -4.46
N GLU A 62 -11.35 -18.78 -5.76
CA GLU A 62 -10.72 -17.97 -6.81
C GLU A 62 -11.32 -16.55 -6.88
N ARG A 63 -12.60 -16.40 -6.59
CA ARG A 63 -13.23 -15.09 -6.46
C ARG A 63 -12.57 -14.28 -5.34
N TYR A 64 -12.37 -14.90 -4.19
CA TYR A 64 -11.74 -14.25 -3.04
C TYR A 64 -10.31 -13.78 -3.35
N TYR A 65 -9.49 -14.63 -3.98
CA TYR A 65 -8.13 -14.24 -4.33
C TYR A 65 -8.10 -13.08 -5.32
N ARG A 66 -9.03 -13.04 -6.29
CA ARG A 66 -9.15 -11.91 -7.21
C ARG A 66 -9.56 -10.63 -6.49
N GLU A 67 -10.53 -10.67 -5.58
CA GLU A 67 -10.99 -9.51 -4.83
C GLU A 67 -9.89 -8.94 -3.91
N ILE A 68 -9.11 -9.80 -3.25
CA ILE A 68 -7.93 -9.37 -2.48
C ILE A 68 -6.86 -8.76 -3.40
N ASP A 69 -6.63 -9.37 -4.55
CA ASP A 69 -5.67 -8.87 -5.54
C ASP A 69 -6.06 -7.47 -6.05
N ASP A 70 -7.34 -7.25 -6.33
CA ASP A 70 -7.88 -5.96 -6.76
C ASP A 70 -7.75 -4.90 -5.66
N ALA A 71 -8.05 -5.23 -4.41
CA ALA A 71 -7.89 -4.35 -3.26
C ALA A 71 -6.42 -3.90 -3.07
N LEU A 72 -5.46 -4.78 -3.36
CA LEU A 72 -4.02 -4.49 -3.24
C LEU A 72 -3.41 -3.85 -4.49
N ALA A 73 -4.11 -3.82 -5.63
CA ALA A 73 -3.57 -3.41 -6.93
C ALA A 73 -2.97 -2.00 -6.94
N ASN A 74 -3.59 -1.08 -6.21
CA ASN A 74 -3.13 0.31 -6.11
C ASN A 74 -2.13 0.55 -4.98
N LEU A 75 -2.03 -0.36 -4.02
CA LEU A 75 -1.11 -0.24 -2.89
C LEU A 75 0.30 -0.71 -3.25
N VAL A 76 0.44 -1.89 -3.88
CA VAL A 76 1.73 -2.55 -4.03
C VAL A 76 2.38 -2.22 -5.37
N ASP A 77 3.63 -1.71 -5.34
CA ASP A 77 4.50 -1.67 -6.52
C ASP A 77 5.15 -3.03 -6.74
N TRP A 78 4.43 -3.95 -7.38
CA TRP A 78 4.91 -5.31 -7.62
C TRP A 78 6.23 -5.38 -8.38
N ARG A 79 6.45 -4.46 -9.33
CA ARG A 79 7.72 -4.38 -10.07
C ARG A 79 8.87 -3.88 -9.21
N GLY A 80 8.62 -2.88 -8.40
CA GLY A 80 9.59 -2.37 -7.42
C GLY A 80 9.91 -3.42 -6.38
N PHE A 81 8.91 -4.13 -5.87
CA PHE A 81 9.09 -5.20 -4.91
C PHE A 81 9.90 -6.37 -5.51
N ALA A 82 9.54 -6.84 -6.70
CA ALA A 82 10.32 -7.85 -7.43
C ALA A 82 11.78 -7.41 -7.65
N THR A 83 12.00 -6.14 -8.01
CA THR A 83 13.36 -5.57 -8.13
C THR A 83 14.13 -5.66 -6.82
N ALA A 84 13.50 -5.34 -5.70
CA ALA A 84 14.12 -5.39 -4.38
C ALA A 84 14.43 -6.84 -3.94
N VAL A 85 13.55 -7.80 -4.26
CA VAL A 85 13.74 -9.22 -4.01
C VAL A 85 14.87 -9.80 -4.87
N MET A 86 14.89 -9.52 -6.18
CA MET A 86 15.98 -9.94 -7.08
C MET A 86 17.35 -9.36 -6.68
N GLY A 87 17.37 -8.21 -6.01
CA GLY A 87 18.54 -7.59 -5.40
C GLY A 87 19.73 -7.49 -6.34
N GLN A 88 20.84 -8.15 -5.99
CA GLN A 88 22.08 -8.13 -6.77
C GLN A 88 21.93 -8.66 -8.20
N TYR A 89 21.03 -9.61 -8.42
CA TYR A 89 20.81 -10.18 -9.75
C TYR A 89 20.19 -9.16 -10.71
N TYR A 90 19.28 -8.32 -10.22
CA TYR A 90 18.76 -7.21 -11.01
C TYR A 90 19.77 -6.07 -11.16
N SER A 91 20.53 -5.77 -10.11
CA SER A 91 21.54 -4.69 -10.13
C SER A 91 22.67 -4.93 -11.15
N ARG A 92 22.98 -6.20 -11.47
CA ARG A 92 23.94 -6.58 -12.52
C ARG A 92 23.55 -6.06 -13.91
N GLY A 93 22.27 -5.75 -14.13
CA GLY A 93 21.78 -5.18 -15.38
C GLY A 93 22.49 -3.89 -15.80
N LYS A 94 23.11 -3.16 -14.85
CA LYS A 94 23.87 -1.94 -15.15
C LYS A 94 25.10 -2.20 -16.03
N SER A 95 25.69 -3.40 -15.95
CA SER A 95 26.87 -3.81 -16.73
C SER A 95 26.52 -4.56 -18.02
N LEU A 96 25.23 -4.84 -18.28
CA LEU A 96 24.79 -5.53 -19.48
C LEU A 96 24.66 -4.56 -20.66
N ASP A 97 24.71 -5.11 -21.87
CA ASP A 97 24.36 -4.41 -23.09
C ASP A 97 22.83 -4.14 -23.15
N GLN A 98 22.36 -3.54 -24.24
CA GLN A 98 20.94 -3.20 -24.38
C GLN A 98 20.05 -4.44 -24.41
N VAL A 99 20.46 -5.50 -25.08
CA VAL A 99 19.72 -6.76 -25.21
C VAL A 99 19.60 -7.45 -23.87
N GLY A 100 20.73 -7.57 -23.14
CA GLY A 100 20.76 -8.15 -21.81
C GLY A 100 19.91 -7.37 -20.79
N ARG A 101 19.89 -6.03 -20.86
CA ARG A 101 19.02 -5.20 -20.00
C ARG A 101 17.54 -5.41 -20.31
N GLN A 102 17.17 -5.57 -21.58
CA GLN A 102 15.77 -5.87 -21.97
C GLN A 102 15.34 -7.24 -21.48
N ALA A 103 16.18 -8.27 -21.65
CA ALA A 103 15.93 -9.61 -21.14
C ALA A 103 15.75 -9.61 -19.62
N LEU A 104 16.65 -8.96 -18.87
CA LEU A 104 16.55 -8.84 -17.41
C LEU A 104 15.29 -8.10 -16.97
N LYS A 105 14.88 -7.07 -17.71
CA LYS A 105 13.62 -6.36 -17.44
C LYS A 105 12.41 -7.27 -17.66
N ALA A 106 12.41 -8.06 -18.71
CA ALA A 106 11.33 -9.03 -18.98
C ALA A 106 11.25 -10.10 -17.88
N GLN A 107 12.40 -10.61 -17.43
CA GLN A 107 12.49 -11.54 -16.30
C GLN A 107 11.93 -10.92 -15.02
N ARG A 108 12.30 -9.68 -14.69
CA ARG A 108 11.73 -8.98 -13.54
C ARG A 108 10.21 -8.81 -13.66
N ASP A 109 9.71 -8.42 -14.85
CA ASP A 109 8.27 -8.23 -15.06
C ASP A 109 7.51 -9.56 -14.92
N ARG A 110 8.06 -10.67 -15.43
CA ARG A 110 7.53 -12.02 -15.20
C ARG A 110 7.59 -12.42 -13.73
N PHE A 111 8.72 -12.17 -13.07
CA PHE A 111 8.85 -12.44 -11.64
C PHE A 111 7.86 -11.64 -10.80
N ALA A 112 7.58 -10.38 -11.15
CA ALA A 112 6.59 -9.57 -10.44
C ALA A 112 5.17 -10.18 -10.47
N VAL A 113 4.79 -10.82 -11.58
CA VAL A 113 3.51 -11.54 -11.71
C VAL A 113 3.52 -12.77 -10.81
N VAL A 114 4.53 -13.62 -10.94
CA VAL A 114 4.66 -14.87 -10.16
C VAL A 114 4.71 -14.56 -8.65
N LEU A 115 5.46 -13.53 -8.26
CA LEU A 115 5.56 -13.09 -6.86
C LEU A 115 4.20 -12.60 -6.33
N ARG A 116 3.47 -11.79 -7.11
CA ARG A 116 2.12 -11.31 -6.77
C ARG A 116 1.16 -12.47 -6.53
N GLU A 117 1.04 -13.35 -7.50
CA GLU A 117 0.14 -14.51 -7.44
C GLU A 117 0.47 -15.41 -6.24
N GLY A 118 1.75 -15.75 -6.06
CA GLY A 118 2.20 -16.60 -4.97
C GLY A 118 1.93 -15.99 -3.59
N LEU A 119 2.17 -14.69 -3.42
CA LEU A 119 1.90 -14.00 -2.14
C LEU A 119 0.40 -13.92 -1.85
N ILE A 120 -0.42 -13.59 -2.86
CA ILE A 120 -1.87 -13.54 -2.68
C ILE A 120 -2.41 -14.90 -2.29
N GLN A 121 -2.09 -15.96 -3.04
CA GLN A 121 -2.55 -17.31 -2.74
C GLN A 121 -2.11 -17.81 -1.37
N SER A 122 -0.87 -17.50 -0.96
CA SER A 122 -0.32 -17.98 0.30
C SER A 122 -0.87 -17.23 1.52
N TYR A 123 -1.07 -15.92 1.42
CA TYR A 123 -1.42 -15.09 2.59
C TYR A 123 -2.90 -14.69 2.66
N ALA A 124 -3.61 -14.58 1.54
CA ALA A 124 -5.02 -14.19 1.56
C ALA A 124 -5.87 -15.17 2.37
N LYS A 125 -5.60 -16.47 2.28
CA LYS A 125 -6.29 -17.48 3.09
C LYS A 125 -6.11 -17.23 4.60
N GLY A 126 -4.91 -16.79 5.02
CA GLY A 126 -4.64 -16.43 6.41
C GLY A 126 -5.46 -15.22 6.89
N LEU A 127 -5.80 -14.29 5.99
CA LEU A 127 -6.61 -13.12 6.33
C LEU A 127 -8.04 -13.50 6.76
N LEU A 128 -8.58 -14.63 6.31
CA LEU A 128 -9.89 -15.10 6.75
C LEU A 128 -9.94 -15.36 8.26
N ALA A 129 -8.82 -15.79 8.86
CA ALA A 129 -8.71 -15.98 10.31
C ALA A 129 -8.77 -14.66 11.09
N PHE A 130 -8.51 -13.52 10.43
CA PHE A 130 -8.60 -12.19 11.02
C PHE A 130 -9.94 -11.49 10.72
N GLY A 131 -10.92 -12.21 10.17
CA GLY A 131 -12.26 -11.71 9.93
C GLY A 131 -12.89 -11.22 11.23
N GLY A 132 -13.13 -9.91 11.34
CA GLY A 132 -13.63 -9.26 12.56
C GLY A 132 -12.54 -8.75 13.52
N ALA A 133 -11.25 -8.96 13.23
CA ALA A 133 -10.18 -8.35 14.03
C ALA A 133 -10.23 -6.82 13.91
N GLN A 134 -10.05 -6.15 15.04
CA GLN A 134 -9.89 -4.70 15.04
C GLN A 134 -8.47 -4.36 14.56
N MET A 135 -8.39 -3.43 13.59
CA MET A 135 -7.12 -2.93 13.07
C MET A 135 -7.10 -1.40 13.20
N GLU A 136 -6.00 -0.86 13.71
CA GLU A 136 -5.85 0.57 13.96
C GLU A 136 -4.53 1.08 13.37
N VAL A 137 -4.60 2.09 12.49
CA VAL A 137 -3.41 2.79 11.99
C VAL A 137 -2.95 3.76 13.06
N MET A 138 -1.81 3.48 13.67
CA MET A 138 -1.25 4.27 14.77
C MET A 138 -0.62 5.58 14.31
N GLY A 139 -0.19 5.66 13.04
CA GLY A 139 0.39 6.85 12.46
C GLY A 139 1.41 6.54 11.36
N ALA A 140 1.95 7.63 10.80
CA ALA A 140 3.00 7.58 9.80
C ALA A 140 4.18 8.44 10.23
N GLU A 141 5.39 7.91 10.07
CA GLU A 141 6.65 8.60 10.33
C GLU A 141 7.41 8.77 9.02
N ALA A 142 7.76 10.01 8.68
CA ALA A 142 8.62 10.27 7.54
C ALA A 142 10.05 9.79 7.82
N SER A 143 10.72 9.28 6.80
CA SER A 143 12.13 8.94 6.91
C SER A 143 12.98 10.21 7.11
N PRO A 144 13.97 10.18 8.03
CA PRO A 144 14.93 11.29 8.17
C PRO A 144 15.70 11.60 6.87
N GLU A 145 15.82 10.60 5.99
CA GLU A 145 16.61 10.72 4.76
C GLU A 145 15.79 11.29 3.59
N SER A 146 14.45 11.18 3.64
CA SER A 146 13.60 11.60 2.51
C SER A 146 12.14 11.73 2.92
N THR A 147 11.53 12.86 2.60
CA THR A 147 10.08 13.09 2.74
C THR A 147 9.22 12.21 1.84
N ARG A 148 9.84 11.52 0.86
CA ARG A 148 9.17 10.58 -0.05
C ARG A 148 9.24 9.13 0.43
N ILE A 149 9.71 8.90 1.64
CA ILE A 149 9.75 7.60 2.30
C ILE A 149 9.07 7.77 3.66
N ALA A 150 8.15 6.87 3.97
CA ALA A 150 7.45 6.87 5.25
C ALA A 150 7.29 5.44 5.77
N SER A 151 7.20 5.32 7.08
CA SER A 151 6.82 4.10 7.77
C SER A 151 5.46 4.30 8.42
N VAL A 152 4.47 3.48 8.04
CA VAL A 152 3.15 3.47 8.65
C VAL A 152 3.09 2.29 9.60
N THR A 153 2.65 2.52 10.83
CA THR A 153 2.48 1.48 11.86
C THR A 153 1.00 1.20 12.04
N GLN A 154 0.62 -0.07 12.03
CA GLN A 154 -0.73 -0.55 12.30
C GLN A 154 -0.71 -1.58 13.41
N ALA A 155 -1.63 -1.46 14.36
CA ALA A 155 -1.92 -2.46 15.36
C ALA A 155 -3.06 -3.37 14.89
N VAL A 156 -2.91 -4.67 15.08
CA VAL A 156 -3.92 -5.69 14.82
C VAL A 156 -4.24 -6.36 16.16
N TYR A 157 -5.47 -6.21 16.60
CA TYR A 157 -5.94 -6.77 17.88
C TYR A 157 -6.47 -8.18 17.63
N GLY A 158 -5.68 -9.17 18.06
CA GLY A 158 -6.01 -10.58 17.95
C GLY A 158 -6.75 -11.13 19.16
N GLU A 159 -6.93 -12.44 19.18
CA GLU A 159 -7.52 -13.14 20.32
C GLU A 159 -6.63 -13.07 21.57
N ALA A 160 -7.25 -13.20 22.75
CA ALA A 160 -6.58 -13.21 24.05
C ALA A 160 -5.72 -11.95 24.31
N ASP A 161 -6.21 -10.77 23.94
CA ASP A 161 -5.56 -9.47 24.13
C ASP A 161 -4.17 -9.35 23.46
N ARG A 162 -3.86 -10.20 22.50
CA ARG A 162 -2.63 -10.09 21.72
C ARG A 162 -2.75 -8.94 20.74
N VAL A 163 -1.73 -8.10 20.70
CA VAL A 163 -1.60 -7.01 19.73
C VAL A 163 -0.39 -7.30 18.85
N TYR A 164 -0.63 -7.42 17.56
CA TYR A 164 0.43 -7.57 16.56
C TYR A 164 0.70 -6.23 15.90
N THR A 165 1.96 -5.96 15.65
CA THR A 165 2.37 -4.72 14.98
C THR A 165 2.76 -5.01 13.54
N ILE A 166 2.13 -4.30 12.60
CA ILE A 166 2.50 -4.31 11.19
C ILE A 166 3.11 -2.96 10.83
N ARG A 167 4.27 -2.98 10.20
CA ARG A 167 4.95 -1.78 9.71
C ARG A 167 5.07 -1.83 8.20
N TYR A 168 4.47 -0.84 7.56
CA TYR A 168 4.46 -0.65 6.12
C TYR A 168 5.53 0.36 5.72
N GLN A 169 6.55 -0.07 4.98
CA GLN A 169 7.52 0.85 4.40
C GLN A 169 6.99 1.37 3.07
N MET A 170 6.65 2.65 3.03
CA MET A 170 5.99 3.31 1.92
C MET A 170 6.96 4.19 1.14
N GLY A 171 6.75 4.29 -0.17
CA GLY A 171 7.47 5.23 -1.02
C GLY A 171 6.52 6.06 -1.87
N GLN A 172 6.75 7.38 -1.91
CA GLN A 172 5.97 8.28 -2.73
C GLN A 172 6.51 8.35 -4.15
N TYR A 173 5.65 8.19 -5.14
CA TYR A 173 5.95 8.30 -6.56
C TYR A 173 5.89 9.76 -7.03
N ARG A 174 6.28 9.99 -8.28
CA ARG A 174 6.31 11.35 -8.86
C ARG A 174 4.93 11.95 -9.04
N ASP A 175 3.92 11.10 -9.22
CA ASP A 175 2.50 11.47 -9.30
C ASP A 175 1.85 11.76 -7.95
N GLY A 176 2.62 11.69 -6.86
CA GLY A 176 2.15 11.89 -5.49
C GLY A 176 1.60 10.63 -4.83
N SER A 177 1.38 9.54 -5.56
CA SER A 177 0.84 8.29 -4.99
C SER A 177 1.83 7.61 -4.05
N TRP A 178 1.33 7.07 -2.93
CA TRP A 178 2.10 6.26 -2.01
C TRP A 178 1.94 4.78 -2.35
N LYS A 179 3.06 4.05 -2.40
CA LYS A 179 3.10 2.61 -2.68
C LYS A 179 3.87 1.87 -1.60
N LEU A 180 3.40 0.67 -1.28
CA LEU A 180 4.09 -0.26 -0.39
C LEU A 180 5.37 -0.78 -1.06
N ARG A 181 6.49 -0.69 -0.36
CA ARG A 181 7.79 -1.21 -0.79
C ARG A 181 8.27 -2.39 0.03
N ASN A 182 7.85 -2.46 1.29
CA ASN A 182 8.21 -3.56 2.18
C ASN A 182 7.22 -3.66 3.34
N LEU A 183 7.09 -4.85 3.89
CA LEU A 183 6.21 -5.16 5.02
C LEU A 183 7.02 -5.85 6.12
N ILE A 184 6.83 -5.38 7.35
CA ILE A 184 7.45 -5.97 8.55
C ILE A 184 6.31 -6.31 9.50
N ILE A 185 6.17 -7.58 9.85
CA ILE A 185 5.19 -8.06 10.82
C ILE A 185 5.94 -8.44 12.08
N GLU A 186 5.70 -7.72 13.18
CA GLU A 186 6.49 -7.84 14.40
C GLU A 186 7.98 -7.59 14.11
N THR A 187 8.79 -8.66 14.15
CA THR A 187 10.22 -8.65 13.83
C THR A 187 10.53 -9.27 12.46
N ILE A 188 9.52 -9.77 11.76
CA ILE A 188 9.68 -10.51 10.51
C ILE A 188 9.65 -9.53 9.32
N ASN A 189 10.79 -9.35 8.66
CA ASN A 189 10.93 -8.51 7.47
C ASN A 189 10.70 -9.35 6.20
N LEU A 190 9.51 -9.25 5.62
CA LEU A 190 9.14 -10.07 4.45
C LEU A 190 10.03 -9.80 3.23
N GLY A 191 10.39 -8.54 2.98
CA GLY A 191 11.27 -8.21 1.86
C GLY A 191 12.66 -8.83 1.98
N GLU A 192 13.19 -8.94 3.20
CA GLU A 192 14.46 -9.59 3.49
C GLU A 192 14.37 -11.11 3.33
N ILE A 193 13.33 -11.72 3.85
CA ILE A 193 13.08 -13.16 3.71
C ILE A 193 13.04 -13.54 2.22
N TYR A 194 12.22 -12.87 1.42
CA TYR A 194 12.10 -13.19 0.00
C TYR A 194 13.38 -12.91 -0.78
N ARG A 195 14.13 -11.88 -0.42
CA ARG A 195 15.45 -11.63 -1.02
C ARG A 195 16.42 -12.77 -0.73
N ASN A 196 16.45 -13.27 0.50
CA ASN A 196 17.31 -14.37 0.90
C ASN A 196 16.93 -15.67 0.16
N GLN A 197 15.63 -15.94 0.01
CA GLN A 197 15.13 -17.07 -0.76
C GLN A 197 15.52 -16.96 -2.23
N PHE A 198 15.29 -15.81 -2.84
CA PHE A 198 15.66 -15.60 -4.24
C PHE A 198 17.17 -15.81 -4.45
N ASN A 199 18.00 -15.29 -3.55
CA ASN A 199 19.44 -15.50 -3.60
C ASN A 199 19.81 -16.98 -3.49
N ALA A 200 19.19 -17.75 -2.59
CA ALA A 200 19.46 -19.16 -2.43
C ALA A 200 19.06 -19.96 -3.69
N LEU A 201 17.88 -19.71 -4.24
CA LEU A 201 17.43 -20.34 -5.48
C LEU A 201 18.33 -19.98 -6.66
N ALA A 202 18.70 -18.70 -6.78
CA ALA A 202 19.57 -18.25 -7.87
C ALA A 202 20.98 -18.83 -7.78
N GLN A 203 21.51 -19.08 -6.59
CA GLN A 203 22.76 -19.79 -6.41
C GLN A 203 22.64 -21.27 -6.83
N SER A 204 21.56 -21.94 -6.40
CA SER A 204 21.29 -23.34 -6.79
C SER A 204 21.09 -23.49 -8.29
N ALA A 205 20.40 -22.52 -8.91
CA ALA A 205 20.18 -22.45 -10.36
C ALA A 205 21.41 -21.92 -11.15
N LYS A 206 22.56 -21.69 -10.52
CA LYS A 206 23.78 -21.15 -11.13
C LYS A 206 23.55 -19.83 -11.88
N GLY A 207 22.59 -19.02 -11.40
CA GLY A 207 22.26 -17.72 -11.97
C GLY A 207 21.24 -17.75 -13.11
N ASP A 208 20.65 -18.89 -13.41
CA ASP A 208 19.52 -19.02 -14.34
C ASP A 208 18.24 -18.47 -13.69
N LEU A 209 17.92 -17.20 -14.02
CA LEU A 209 16.79 -16.51 -13.44
C LEU A 209 15.44 -17.03 -13.94
N ASP A 210 15.40 -17.61 -15.15
CA ASP A 210 14.17 -18.21 -15.68
C ASP A 210 13.79 -19.44 -14.87
N LEU A 211 14.77 -20.28 -14.55
CA LEU A 211 14.56 -21.43 -13.68
C LEU A 211 14.13 -21.03 -12.26
N VAL A 212 14.74 -19.96 -11.70
CA VAL A 212 14.36 -19.42 -10.39
C VAL A 212 12.90 -18.97 -10.38
N ILE A 213 12.46 -18.25 -11.42
CA ILE A 213 11.10 -17.72 -11.53
C ILE A 213 10.10 -18.86 -11.65
N ASP A 214 10.42 -19.91 -12.43
CA ASP A 214 9.54 -21.06 -12.62
C ASP A 214 9.34 -21.89 -11.33
N GLN A 215 10.35 -21.92 -10.45
CA GLN A 215 10.31 -22.65 -9.19
C GLN A 215 9.74 -21.81 -8.01
N TRP A 216 9.52 -20.51 -8.21
CA TRP A 216 9.22 -19.59 -7.11
C TRP A 216 7.94 -19.90 -6.35
N ASN A 217 6.84 -20.21 -7.04
CA ASN A 217 5.54 -20.47 -6.40
C ASN A 217 5.56 -21.65 -5.44
N ALA A 218 6.28 -22.72 -5.79
CA ALA A 218 6.43 -23.87 -4.90
C ALA A 218 7.17 -23.49 -3.59
N THR A 219 8.12 -22.58 -3.69
CA THR A 219 8.92 -22.13 -2.54
C THR A 219 8.11 -21.23 -1.60
N ILE A 220 7.29 -20.32 -2.13
CA ILE A 220 6.41 -19.46 -1.31
C ILE A 220 5.36 -20.29 -0.57
N ALA A 221 4.73 -21.25 -1.25
CA ALA A 221 3.69 -22.09 -0.64
C ALA A 221 4.24 -22.83 0.60
N GLN A 222 5.41 -23.43 0.48
CA GLN A 222 6.07 -24.13 1.58
C GLN A 222 6.34 -23.21 2.77
N GLN A 223 6.81 -21.99 2.52
CA GLN A 223 7.15 -21.04 3.58
C GLN A 223 5.91 -20.49 4.29
N ALA A 224 4.83 -20.24 3.57
CA ALA A 224 3.58 -19.80 4.17
C ALA A 224 3.03 -20.86 5.15
N GLU A 225 3.17 -22.14 4.82
CA GLU A 225 2.80 -23.22 5.72
C GLU A 225 3.67 -23.27 6.98
N ASP A 226 4.97 -23.02 6.85
CA ASP A 226 5.91 -23.04 7.98
C ASP A 226 5.64 -21.87 8.94
N LEU A 227 5.31 -20.66 8.42
CA LEU A 227 4.97 -19.47 9.24
C LEU A 227 3.65 -19.60 10.02
N VAL A 228 2.73 -20.45 9.58
CA VAL A 228 1.43 -20.68 10.26
C VAL A 228 1.56 -21.75 11.35
N ARG A 229 2.62 -22.57 11.33
CA ARG A 229 2.83 -23.67 12.30
C ARG A 229 3.55 -23.25 13.57
N ASP A 230 4.28 -22.13 13.55
CA ASP A 230 5.01 -21.55 14.69
C ASP A 230 4.16 -20.50 15.42
#